data_99283feb5893d9077bb78e0357d27944
#
_entry.id   99283feb5893d9077bb78e0357d27944
#
_cell.length_a   1.000
_cell.length_b   1.000
_cell.length_c   1.000
_cell.angle_alpha   90.00
_cell.angle_beta   90.00
_cell.angle_gamma   90.00
#
_symmetry.space_group_name_H-M   'P 1'
#
loop_
_entity.id
_entity.type
_entity.pdbx_description
1 polymer ?
#
loop_
_entity_poly.entity_id
_entity_poly.type
_entity_poly.pdbx_seq_one_letter_code
_entity_poly.pdbx_strand_id
1 'polypeptide(L)'
;CNVLRDDGVTYHQYLNELTYILFLKLSEVKGFEEHIPEQYRWRSFVEETDNTESFQRYRSFLAEVSNETTSAGIKEIYANASTSLRKPVNFNTLVQAIDDLDWYEETDRDVMGDIYESLLEKNAGEKKSGAGQYFTPRPLINIMVELMSPKLGERWNDPAAGTFGFMISADEYLRTKYDNYFDLSEKDRKFQIEKAFSGVELVGDAHRLALMNARLHGMESEIILGDTLTEMGKGLNGFDGVLANPPFGTKKGGERPTRDDFTYPTSNKQLNFLQHIYRSLKKDGKARAAVVLPDNVLFEDGDGQKIRRDLMDKCNLHTILRLPTGIFYAAGVKTNVLFFTRGTTETENTPGVWFYDMRTNVPNYGKRTPFTRTAFNDFIEAYTGGVKPDSLTTAFDGTINENARKKVDNERWQYITRATIAKKNDSLDLGLIADDSISNGDDLGDPIEIAKEALSELESITLQLQAMIKELG
;
A
#
# COMPACT_ATOMS: atom_id res chain seq x y z
N CYS A 1 -13.21 -16.64 14.99
CA CYS A 1 -13.34 -15.29 15.59
C CYS A 1 -13.89 -15.34 17.02
N ASN A 2 -14.97 -16.09 17.30
CA ASN A 2 -15.57 -16.15 18.65
C ASN A 2 -14.65 -16.81 19.69
N VAL A 3 -13.91 -17.83 19.31
CA VAL A 3 -12.98 -18.58 20.18
C VAL A 3 -11.95 -17.68 20.86
N LEU A 4 -11.35 -16.76 20.13
CA LEU A 4 -10.33 -15.83 20.67
C LEU A 4 -10.96 -14.75 21.56
N ARG A 5 -12.18 -14.31 21.25
CA ARG A 5 -12.94 -13.37 22.09
C ARG A 5 -13.25 -13.98 23.46
N ASP A 6 -13.53 -15.28 23.51
CA ASP A 6 -13.80 -16.03 24.74
C ASP A 6 -12.56 -16.21 25.64
N ASP A 7 -11.36 -16.01 25.09
CA ASP A 7 -10.09 -16.03 25.84
C ASP A 7 -9.70 -14.64 26.40
N GLY A 8 -10.53 -13.61 26.15
CA GLY A 8 -10.28 -12.24 26.58
C GLY A 8 -9.15 -11.54 25.80
N VAL A 9 -8.84 -12.05 24.61
CA VAL A 9 -7.82 -11.52 23.71
C VAL A 9 -8.35 -10.24 23.08
N THR A 10 -7.56 -9.16 23.16
CA THR A 10 -7.90 -7.90 22.46
C THR A 10 -7.82 -8.12 20.95
N TYR A 11 -8.52 -7.29 20.19
CA TYR A 11 -8.55 -7.44 18.73
C TYR A 11 -7.15 -7.40 18.06
N HIS A 12 -6.28 -6.54 18.53
CA HIS A 12 -4.90 -6.45 18.02
C HIS A 12 -4.09 -7.72 18.31
N GLN A 13 -4.20 -8.25 19.52
CA GLN A 13 -3.62 -9.54 19.88
C GLN A 13 -4.19 -10.69 19.06
N TYR A 14 -5.48 -10.62 18.74
CA TYR A 14 -6.17 -11.57 17.88
C TYR A 14 -5.56 -11.65 16.48
N LEU A 15 -5.25 -10.49 15.86
CA LEU A 15 -4.62 -10.46 14.55
C LEU A 15 -3.25 -11.12 14.57
N ASN A 16 -2.42 -10.79 15.55
CA ASN A 16 -1.09 -11.35 15.67
C ASN A 16 -1.13 -12.86 15.88
N GLU A 17 -2.00 -13.33 16.75
CA GLU A 17 -2.16 -14.75 17.04
C GLU A 17 -2.59 -15.55 15.80
N LEU A 18 -3.63 -15.05 15.12
CA LEU A 18 -4.12 -15.69 13.90
C LEU A 18 -3.05 -15.70 12.80
N THR A 19 -2.26 -14.63 12.71
CA THR A 19 -1.18 -14.53 11.73
C THR A 19 -0.10 -15.60 11.95
N TYR A 20 0.33 -15.83 13.19
CA TYR A 20 1.31 -16.89 13.49
C TYR A 20 0.81 -18.28 13.11
N ILE A 21 -0.45 -18.59 13.46
CA ILE A 21 -1.05 -19.91 13.21
C ILE A 21 -1.29 -20.09 11.69
N LEU A 22 -1.80 -19.07 11.00
CA LEU A 22 -2.00 -19.12 9.54
C LEU A 22 -0.69 -19.27 8.79
N PHE A 23 0.38 -18.58 9.22
CA PHE A 23 1.68 -18.73 8.57
C PHE A 23 2.23 -20.15 8.68
N LEU A 24 2.06 -20.82 9.81
CA LEU A 24 2.40 -22.24 9.95
C LEU A 24 1.63 -23.12 8.97
N LYS A 25 0.30 -22.93 8.88
CA LYS A 25 -0.51 -23.68 7.91
C LYS A 25 -0.10 -23.42 6.47
N LEU A 26 0.08 -22.18 6.11
CA LEU A 26 0.48 -21.78 4.75
C LEU A 26 1.90 -22.26 4.41
N SER A 27 2.79 -22.39 5.39
CA SER A 27 4.11 -23.00 5.19
C SER A 27 4.00 -24.46 4.73
N GLU A 28 3.05 -25.24 5.29
CA GLU A 28 2.72 -26.58 4.82
C GLU A 28 2.18 -26.54 3.37
N VAL A 29 1.14 -25.74 3.14
CA VAL A 29 0.45 -25.67 1.85
C VAL A 29 1.37 -25.24 0.71
N LYS A 30 2.27 -24.30 0.97
CA LYS A 30 3.23 -23.78 -0.01
C LYS A 30 4.55 -24.58 -0.08
N GLY A 31 4.75 -25.57 0.77
CA GLY A 31 5.87 -26.51 0.72
C GLY A 31 7.21 -25.99 1.21
N PHE A 32 7.25 -25.03 2.13
CA PHE A 32 8.51 -24.51 2.70
C PHE A 32 8.67 -24.77 4.22
N GLU A 33 7.94 -25.74 4.77
CA GLU A 33 8.09 -26.17 6.17
C GLU A 33 9.48 -26.74 6.50
N GLU A 34 10.31 -27.05 5.51
CA GLU A 34 11.68 -27.53 5.73
C GLU A 34 12.54 -26.57 6.57
N HIS A 35 12.19 -25.29 6.58
CA HIS A 35 12.83 -24.27 7.41
C HIS A 35 12.30 -24.21 8.85
N ILE A 36 11.27 -24.99 9.15
CA ILE A 36 10.67 -25.14 10.48
C ILE A 36 11.09 -26.50 11.05
N PRO A 37 11.61 -26.55 12.30
CA PRO A 37 11.96 -27.81 12.94
C PRO A 37 10.76 -28.78 12.94
N GLU A 38 11.02 -30.08 12.70
CA GLU A 38 10.01 -31.08 12.44
C GLU A 38 8.93 -31.14 13.53
N GLN A 39 9.35 -31.01 14.80
CA GLN A 39 8.43 -31.01 15.95
C GLN A 39 7.45 -29.83 15.97
N TYR A 40 7.70 -28.79 15.17
CA TYR A 40 6.88 -27.56 15.10
C TYR A 40 6.17 -27.38 13.76
N ARG A 41 6.20 -28.38 12.86
CA ARG A 41 5.46 -28.34 11.59
C ARG A 41 3.98 -28.50 11.81
N TRP A 42 3.18 -28.02 10.85
CA TRP A 42 1.72 -27.93 11.00
C TRP A 42 1.08 -29.24 11.45
N ARG A 43 1.45 -30.39 10.84
CA ARG A 43 0.90 -31.70 11.19
C ARG A 43 1.14 -32.10 12.65
N SER A 44 2.23 -31.67 13.25
CA SER A 44 2.52 -31.95 14.65
C SER A 44 1.49 -31.35 15.63
N PHE A 45 0.78 -30.29 15.21
CA PHE A 45 -0.29 -29.66 15.98
C PHE A 45 -1.67 -30.28 15.68
N VAL A 46 -1.91 -30.66 14.41
CA VAL A 46 -3.19 -31.29 14.00
C VAL A 46 -3.35 -32.69 14.54
N GLU A 47 -2.28 -33.48 14.54
CA GLU A 47 -2.27 -34.91 14.96
C GLU A 47 -2.18 -35.09 16.48
N GLU A 48 -1.82 -34.05 17.23
CA GLU A 48 -1.74 -34.10 18.66
C GLU A 48 -3.15 -34.10 19.31
N THR A 49 -3.46 -35.12 20.06
CA THR A 49 -4.78 -35.31 20.70
C THR A 49 -4.89 -34.68 22.09
N ASP A 50 -3.77 -34.46 22.78
CA ASP A 50 -3.75 -33.75 24.06
C ASP A 50 -3.65 -32.24 23.82
N ASN A 51 -4.74 -31.55 24.11
CA ASN A 51 -4.82 -30.09 23.96
C ASN A 51 -3.73 -29.35 24.74
N THR A 52 -3.33 -29.87 25.90
CA THR A 52 -2.32 -29.24 26.75
C THR A 52 -0.92 -29.37 26.13
N GLU A 53 -0.59 -30.57 25.64
CA GLU A 53 0.69 -30.83 24.98
C GLU A 53 0.81 -30.05 23.67
N SER A 54 -0.23 -30.04 22.84
CA SER A 54 -0.28 -29.27 21.61
C SER A 54 -0.03 -27.76 21.86
N PHE A 55 -0.72 -27.21 22.87
CA PHE A 55 -0.56 -25.78 23.20
C PHE A 55 0.80 -25.46 23.83
N GLN A 56 1.37 -26.35 24.66
CA GLN A 56 2.72 -26.19 25.19
C GLN A 56 3.75 -26.21 24.05
N ARG A 57 3.63 -27.13 23.09
CA ARG A 57 4.47 -27.19 21.89
C ARG A 57 4.40 -25.88 21.08
N TYR A 58 3.22 -25.32 20.92
CA TYR A 58 3.06 -24.02 20.25
C TYR A 58 3.76 -22.88 21.01
N ARG A 59 3.68 -22.87 22.33
CA ARG A 59 4.40 -21.88 23.15
C ARG A 59 5.91 -22.05 23.04
N SER A 60 6.41 -23.27 23.07
CA SER A 60 7.84 -23.57 22.83
C SER A 60 8.27 -23.15 21.42
N PHE A 61 7.45 -23.45 20.41
CA PHE A 61 7.68 -22.99 19.04
C PHE A 61 7.91 -21.48 18.98
N LEU A 62 7.01 -20.66 19.50
CA LEU A 62 7.13 -19.22 19.47
C LEU A 62 8.37 -18.70 20.22
N ALA A 63 8.77 -19.37 21.30
CA ALA A 63 9.93 -18.98 22.11
C ALA A 63 11.28 -19.41 21.50
N GLU A 64 11.33 -20.51 20.78
CA GLU A 64 12.56 -21.22 20.44
C GLU A 64 12.89 -21.21 18.95
N VAL A 65 11.87 -21.12 18.06
CA VAL A 65 12.06 -21.26 16.62
C VAL A 65 13.04 -20.24 16.04
N SER A 66 13.05 -19.03 16.54
CA SER A 66 13.99 -17.98 16.11
C SER A 66 15.46 -18.34 16.41
N ASN A 67 15.71 -19.23 17.37
CA ASN A 67 17.06 -19.71 17.72
C ASN A 67 17.43 -21.03 17.02
N GLU A 68 16.44 -21.87 16.76
CA GLU A 68 16.63 -23.23 16.21
C GLU A 68 16.66 -23.25 14.68
N THR A 69 15.93 -22.36 14.01
CA THR A 69 15.92 -22.30 12.55
C THR A 69 17.22 -21.75 11.96
N THR A 70 17.60 -22.27 10.80
CA THR A 70 18.70 -21.72 9.98
C THR A 70 18.27 -20.58 9.06
N SER A 71 16.98 -20.43 8.81
CA SER A 71 16.41 -19.41 7.93
C SER A 71 16.40 -18.03 8.61
N ALA A 72 17.09 -17.07 8.03
CA ALA A 72 17.11 -15.69 8.51
C ALA A 72 15.70 -15.08 8.55
N GLY A 73 14.89 -15.33 7.51
CA GLY A 73 13.51 -14.83 7.45
C GLY A 73 12.61 -15.41 8.54
N ILE A 74 12.71 -16.71 8.83
CA ILE A 74 11.94 -17.33 9.93
C ILE A 74 12.37 -16.76 11.29
N LYS A 75 13.69 -16.54 11.49
CA LYS A 75 14.21 -15.88 12.70
C LYS A 75 13.59 -14.51 12.92
N GLU A 76 13.50 -13.72 11.87
CA GLU A 76 12.97 -12.35 11.95
C GLU A 76 11.45 -12.35 12.15
N ILE A 77 10.73 -13.21 11.45
CA ILE A 77 9.26 -13.40 11.60
C ILE A 77 8.88 -13.70 13.05
N TYR A 78 9.59 -14.63 13.69
CA TYR A 78 9.28 -15.07 15.05
C TYR A 78 10.13 -14.38 16.13
N ALA A 79 10.91 -13.37 15.79
CA ALA A 79 11.65 -12.60 16.79
C ALA A 79 10.70 -11.98 17.82
N ASN A 80 10.91 -12.32 19.10
CA ASN A 80 10.06 -11.89 20.23
C ASN A 80 8.59 -12.27 20.08
N ALA A 81 8.28 -13.33 19.35
CA ALA A 81 6.92 -13.84 19.23
C ALA A 81 6.43 -14.42 20.56
N SER A 82 5.16 -14.19 20.89
CA SER A 82 4.51 -14.73 22.07
C SER A 82 3.02 -14.89 21.82
N THR A 83 2.38 -15.86 22.48
CA THR A 83 0.95 -16.07 22.35
C THR A 83 0.17 -15.29 23.39
N SER A 84 -0.97 -14.75 22.98
CA SER A 84 -1.99 -14.16 23.86
C SER A 84 -3.05 -15.16 24.31
N LEU A 85 -3.07 -16.36 23.74
CA LEU A 85 -3.96 -17.43 24.13
C LEU A 85 -3.63 -17.95 25.53
N ARG A 86 -4.68 -18.31 26.27
CA ARG A 86 -4.57 -18.83 27.64
C ARG A 86 -5.07 -20.25 27.78
N LYS A 87 -6.04 -20.66 26.98
CA LYS A 87 -6.72 -21.95 27.06
C LYS A 87 -6.26 -22.90 25.95
N PRO A 88 -5.70 -24.07 26.30
CA PRO A 88 -5.29 -25.07 25.30
C PRO A 88 -6.40 -25.47 24.34
N VAL A 89 -7.64 -25.59 24.83
CA VAL A 89 -8.80 -25.96 24.00
C VAL A 89 -9.08 -24.93 22.91
N ASN A 90 -8.84 -23.61 23.16
CA ASN A 90 -9.07 -22.56 22.18
C ASN A 90 -8.02 -22.60 21.07
N PHE A 91 -6.76 -22.90 21.41
CA PHE A 91 -5.71 -23.10 20.42
C PHE A 91 -6.06 -24.27 19.48
N ASN A 92 -6.40 -25.44 20.03
CA ASN A 92 -6.73 -26.59 19.21
C ASN A 92 -7.98 -26.38 18.36
N THR A 93 -8.99 -25.69 18.89
CA THR A 93 -10.18 -25.32 18.09
C THR A 93 -9.81 -24.45 16.89
N LEU A 94 -8.83 -23.54 17.04
CA LEU A 94 -8.34 -22.73 15.93
C LEU A 94 -7.55 -23.55 14.92
N VAL A 95 -6.67 -24.43 15.39
CA VAL A 95 -5.87 -25.32 14.52
C VAL A 95 -6.80 -26.20 13.67
N GLN A 96 -7.77 -26.85 14.27
CA GLN A 96 -8.74 -27.69 13.55
C GLN A 96 -9.58 -26.88 12.57
N ALA A 97 -10.11 -25.73 13.00
CA ALA A 97 -10.91 -24.86 12.13
C ALA A 97 -10.12 -24.33 10.93
N ILE A 98 -8.82 -24.13 11.07
CA ILE A 98 -7.92 -23.71 9.98
C ILE A 98 -7.59 -24.91 9.07
N ASP A 99 -7.35 -26.08 9.65
CA ASP A 99 -7.04 -27.28 8.86
C ASP A 99 -8.23 -27.74 8.01
N ASP A 100 -9.45 -27.54 8.50
CA ASP A 100 -10.71 -27.89 7.81
C ASP A 100 -11.05 -26.97 6.62
N LEU A 101 -10.33 -25.86 6.42
CA LEU A 101 -10.53 -24.97 5.27
C LEU A 101 -9.97 -25.62 4.00
N ASP A 102 -10.62 -25.35 2.87
CA ASP A 102 -10.11 -25.74 1.56
C ASP A 102 -9.01 -24.77 1.10
N TRP A 103 -7.76 -25.21 1.21
CA TRP A 103 -6.57 -24.42 0.86
C TRP A 103 -6.13 -24.60 -0.60
N TYR A 104 -6.72 -25.54 -1.35
CA TYR A 104 -6.26 -25.88 -2.70
C TYR A 104 -6.74 -24.90 -3.77
N GLU A 105 -7.87 -24.22 -3.55
CA GLU A 105 -8.40 -23.25 -4.51
C GLU A 105 -7.70 -21.87 -4.44
N GLU A 106 -6.90 -21.62 -3.40
CA GLU A 106 -6.32 -20.29 -3.12
C GLU A 106 -4.79 -20.20 -3.24
N THR A 107 -4.14 -21.22 -3.80
CA THR A 107 -2.66 -21.31 -3.85
C THR A 107 -2.00 -20.22 -4.70
N ASP A 108 -2.73 -19.56 -5.60
CA ASP A 108 -2.20 -18.55 -6.53
C ASP A 108 -2.49 -17.09 -6.10
N ARG A 109 -3.15 -16.88 -4.95
CA ARG A 109 -3.50 -15.55 -4.46
C ARG A 109 -2.60 -15.11 -3.31
N ASP A 110 -2.52 -13.81 -3.08
CA ASP A 110 -1.95 -13.23 -1.86
C ASP A 110 -2.87 -13.49 -0.66
N VAL A 111 -2.91 -14.75 -0.23
CA VAL A 111 -3.82 -15.22 0.81
C VAL A 111 -3.61 -14.49 2.13
N MET A 112 -2.35 -14.23 2.53
CA MET A 112 -2.07 -13.52 3.78
C MET A 112 -2.46 -12.05 3.71
N GLY A 113 -2.16 -11.39 2.59
CA GLY A 113 -2.61 -10.03 2.36
C GLY A 113 -4.14 -9.93 2.39
N ASP A 114 -4.83 -10.80 1.67
CA ASP A 114 -6.30 -10.82 1.57
C ASP A 114 -6.97 -11.15 2.92
N ILE A 115 -6.44 -12.12 3.69
CA ILE A 115 -6.94 -12.44 5.03
C ILE A 115 -6.75 -11.25 5.96
N TYR A 116 -5.56 -10.66 5.97
CA TYR A 116 -5.26 -9.51 6.81
C TYR A 116 -6.10 -8.29 6.43
N GLU A 117 -6.28 -8.03 5.13
CA GLU A 117 -7.18 -7.02 4.61
C GLU A 117 -8.60 -7.22 5.10
N SER A 118 -9.14 -8.43 4.92
CA SER A 118 -10.49 -8.79 5.37
C SER A 118 -10.67 -8.64 6.88
N LEU A 119 -9.64 -8.92 7.66
CA LEU A 119 -9.65 -8.74 9.10
C LEU A 119 -9.61 -7.26 9.49
N LEU A 120 -8.82 -6.44 8.81
CA LEU A 120 -8.80 -4.99 9.01
C LEU A 120 -10.12 -4.33 8.59
N GLU A 121 -10.71 -4.76 7.47
CA GLU A 121 -11.99 -4.26 6.97
C GLU A 121 -13.12 -4.44 7.98
N LYS A 122 -13.24 -5.65 8.54
CA LYS A 122 -14.28 -5.96 9.55
C LYS A 122 -14.18 -5.07 10.80
N ASN A 123 -13.02 -4.50 11.08
CA ASN A 123 -12.77 -3.68 12.26
C ASN A 123 -12.70 -2.18 12.02
N ALA A 124 -12.47 -1.73 10.83
CA ALA A 124 -12.60 -0.32 10.48
C ALA A 124 -14.01 0.19 10.80
N GLY A 125 -15.02 -0.73 10.84
CA GLY A 125 -16.39 -0.45 11.29
C GLY A 125 -16.57 -0.36 12.81
N GLU A 126 -15.68 -0.92 13.62
CA GLU A 126 -15.84 -0.96 15.10
C GLU A 126 -15.00 0.09 15.84
N LYS A 127 -13.91 0.58 15.26
CA LYS A 127 -13.12 1.68 15.86
C LYS A 127 -12.55 2.60 14.77
N LYS A 128 -12.77 3.91 14.92
CA LYS A 128 -12.11 5.00 14.17
C LYS A 128 -10.59 5.07 14.48
N SER A 129 -9.90 3.95 14.60
CA SER A 129 -8.45 3.91 14.84
C SER A 129 -7.71 3.74 13.51
N GLY A 130 -6.62 4.49 13.33
CA GLY A 130 -5.86 4.66 12.10
C GLY A 130 -5.29 3.41 11.41
N ALA A 131 -5.71 2.20 11.78
CA ALA A 131 -5.25 0.95 11.19
C ALA A 131 -5.71 0.75 9.72
N GLY A 132 -6.86 1.29 9.34
CA GLY A 132 -7.37 1.21 7.96
C GLY A 132 -6.64 2.12 6.95
N GLN A 133 -5.68 2.95 7.40
CA GLN A 133 -4.89 3.82 6.52
C GLN A 133 -3.82 3.05 5.74
N TYR A 134 -3.51 1.82 6.13
CA TYR A 134 -2.34 1.08 5.65
C TYR A 134 -2.65 0.17 4.46
N PHE A 135 -3.90 0.10 4.02
CA PHE A 135 -4.28 -0.85 3.00
C PHE A 135 -4.61 -0.18 1.66
N THR A 136 -3.90 -0.60 0.61
CA THR A 136 -4.13 -0.15 -0.76
C THR A 136 -4.96 -1.21 -1.50
N PRO A 137 -6.11 -0.85 -2.11
CA PRO A 137 -6.94 -1.82 -2.83
C PRO A 137 -6.15 -2.57 -3.91
N ARG A 138 -6.28 -3.91 -3.96
CA ARG A 138 -5.59 -4.76 -4.94
C ARG A 138 -5.76 -4.31 -6.39
N PRO A 139 -6.98 -3.94 -6.86
CA PRO A 139 -7.12 -3.43 -8.23
C PRO A 139 -6.24 -2.21 -8.52
N LEU A 140 -6.04 -1.33 -7.54
CA LEU A 140 -5.17 -0.16 -7.68
C LEU A 140 -3.69 -0.57 -7.72
N ILE A 141 -3.25 -1.46 -6.81
CA ILE A 141 -1.89 -1.99 -6.79
C ILE A 141 -1.53 -2.58 -8.14
N ASN A 142 -2.37 -3.49 -8.65
CA ASN A 142 -2.12 -4.20 -9.90
C ASN A 142 -2.01 -3.24 -11.09
N ILE A 143 -2.90 -2.27 -11.20
CA ILE A 143 -2.84 -1.26 -12.28
C ILE A 143 -1.59 -0.39 -12.15
N MET A 144 -1.22 0.05 -10.96
CA MET A 144 0.02 0.81 -10.78
C MET A 144 1.24 -0.01 -11.20
N VAL A 145 1.30 -1.29 -10.85
CA VAL A 145 2.38 -2.20 -11.27
C VAL A 145 2.41 -2.40 -12.78
N GLU A 146 1.28 -2.73 -13.39
CA GLU A 146 1.18 -2.95 -14.85
C GLU A 146 1.61 -1.70 -15.64
N LEU A 147 1.18 -0.50 -15.23
CA LEU A 147 1.53 0.76 -15.89
C LEU A 147 3.00 1.16 -15.65
N MET A 148 3.55 0.83 -14.49
CA MET A 148 4.97 1.06 -14.21
C MET A 148 5.87 0.03 -14.88
N SER A 149 5.31 -1.12 -15.29
CA SER A 149 5.97 -2.17 -16.07
C SER A 149 7.39 -2.49 -15.58
N PRO A 150 7.54 -3.12 -14.39
CA PRO A 150 8.82 -3.58 -13.88
C PRO A 150 9.56 -4.48 -14.89
N LYS A 151 10.89 -4.44 -14.88
CA LYS A 151 11.75 -5.26 -15.77
C LYS A 151 12.71 -6.10 -14.96
N LEU A 152 13.13 -7.22 -15.53
CA LEU A 152 14.15 -8.06 -14.92
C LEU A 152 15.44 -7.26 -14.68
N GLY A 153 16.07 -7.48 -13.53
CA GLY A 153 17.31 -6.80 -13.14
C GLY A 153 17.13 -5.38 -12.58
N GLU A 154 15.90 -4.84 -12.57
CA GLU A 154 15.59 -3.56 -11.90
C GLU A 154 15.50 -3.75 -10.38
N ARG A 155 15.80 -2.67 -9.63
CA ARG A 155 15.64 -2.58 -8.19
C ARG A 155 14.45 -1.69 -7.85
N TRP A 156 13.47 -2.26 -7.16
CA TRP A 156 12.24 -1.59 -6.74
C TRP A 156 12.17 -1.45 -5.22
N ASN A 157 11.56 -0.38 -4.75
CA ASN A 157 11.41 -0.13 -3.32
C ASN A 157 10.01 0.38 -2.97
N ASP A 158 9.52 -0.04 -1.81
CA ASP A 158 8.39 0.57 -1.14
C ASP A 158 8.87 1.15 0.21
N PRO A 159 9.01 2.48 0.32
CA PRO A 159 9.50 3.12 1.55
C PRO A 159 8.47 3.17 2.69
N ALA A 160 7.25 2.67 2.48
CA ALA A 160 6.17 2.56 3.46
C ALA A 160 5.40 1.25 3.22
N ALA A 161 6.11 0.14 3.33
CA ALA A 161 5.79 -1.16 2.75
C ALA A 161 4.46 -1.78 3.20
N GLY A 162 3.95 -1.45 4.40
CA GLY A 162 2.75 -2.07 4.94
C GLY A 162 2.89 -3.59 4.96
N THR A 163 2.03 -4.28 4.22
CA THR A 163 2.08 -5.75 4.02
C THR A 163 2.93 -6.19 2.82
N PHE A 164 3.69 -5.26 2.20
CA PHE A 164 4.53 -5.50 1.03
C PHE A 164 3.77 -5.76 -0.28
N GLY A 165 2.51 -5.40 -0.33
CA GLY A 165 1.60 -5.73 -1.43
C GLY A 165 2.03 -5.20 -2.79
N PHE A 166 2.63 -4.00 -2.90
CA PHE A 166 3.17 -3.46 -4.15
C PHE A 166 4.31 -4.32 -4.71
N MET A 167 5.23 -4.74 -3.85
CA MET A 167 6.40 -5.50 -4.30
C MET A 167 6.04 -6.95 -4.66
N ILE A 168 5.10 -7.55 -3.93
CA ILE A 168 4.54 -8.87 -4.26
C ILE A 168 3.85 -8.82 -5.63
N SER A 169 2.98 -7.84 -5.86
CA SER A 169 2.32 -7.70 -7.17
C SER A 169 3.32 -7.43 -8.30
N ALA A 170 4.42 -6.71 -8.03
CA ALA A 170 5.48 -6.49 -9.02
C ALA A 170 6.28 -7.77 -9.34
N ASP A 171 6.54 -8.62 -8.35
CA ASP A 171 7.16 -9.94 -8.55
C ASP A 171 6.22 -10.88 -9.32
N GLU A 172 4.94 -10.92 -8.96
CA GLU A 172 3.91 -11.72 -9.68
C GLU A 172 3.78 -11.28 -11.16
N TYR A 173 3.79 -9.97 -11.41
CA TYR A 173 3.80 -9.43 -12.78
C TYR A 173 5.00 -9.94 -13.57
N LEU A 174 6.19 -9.94 -12.98
CA LEU A 174 7.40 -10.46 -13.63
C LEU A 174 7.37 -11.98 -13.77
N ARG A 175 6.92 -12.73 -12.77
CA ARG A 175 6.79 -14.18 -12.84
C ARG A 175 5.82 -14.61 -13.96
N THR A 176 4.69 -13.93 -14.05
CA THR A 176 3.71 -14.16 -15.12
C THR A 176 4.32 -13.89 -16.51
N LYS A 177 5.10 -12.81 -16.63
CA LYS A 177 5.70 -12.40 -17.90
C LYS A 177 6.89 -13.27 -18.32
N TYR A 178 7.60 -13.87 -17.39
CA TYR A 178 8.86 -14.62 -17.60
C TYR A 178 8.79 -16.04 -17.04
N ASP A 179 7.64 -16.69 -17.18
CA ASP A 179 7.41 -18.09 -16.83
C ASP A 179 8.05 -18.52 -15.49
N ASN A 180 7.68 -17.83 -14.41
CA ASN A 180 8.22 -18.06 -13.06
C ASN A 180 9.76 -18.03 -12.99
N TYR A 181 10.38 -17.23 -13.87
CA TYR A 181 11.85 -17.10 -13.96
C TYR A 181 12.55 -18.37 -14.42
N PHE A 182 11.86 -19.26 -15.13
CA PHE A 182 12.38 -20.56 -15.54
C PHE A 182 13.64 -20.43 -16.39
N ASP A 183 13.67 -19.54 -17.38
CA ASP A 183 14.78 -19.36 -18.31
C ASP A 183 15.91 -18.48 -17.77
N LEU A 184 15.79 -17.97 -16.54
CA LEU A 184 16.87 -17.15 -15.96
C LEU A 184 18.06 -17.99 -15.50
N SER A 185 19.26 -17.41 -15.64
CA SER A 185 20.44 -17.96 -14.98
C SER A 185 20.21 -18.01 -13.44
N GLU A 186 20.90 -18.94 -12.76
CA GLU A 186 20.85 -19.03 -11.30
C GLU A 186 21.15 -17.68 -10.60
N LYS A 187 22.14 -16.95 -11.11
CA LYS A 187 22.51 -15.63 -10.63
C LYS A 187 21.37 -14.62 -10.78
N ASP A 188 20.73 -14.58 -11.94
CA ASP A 188 19.69 -13.61 -12.22
C ASP A 188 18.40 -13.96 -11.46
N ARG A 189 18.08 -15.25 -11.34
CA ARG A 189 16.98 -15.74 -10.51
C ARG A 189 17.19 -15.38 -9.04
N LYS A 190 18.39 -15.60 -8.51
CA LYS A 190 18.75 -15.22 -7.14
C LYS A 190 18.61 -13.71 -6.92
N PHE A 191 19.05 -12.89 -7.90
CA PHE A 191 18.85 -11.44 -7.84
C PHE A 191 17.36 -11.08 -7.74
N GLN A 192 16.49 -11.67 -8.58
CA GLN A 192 15.06 -11.39 -8.56
C GLN A 192 14.41 -11.76 -7.22
N ILE A 193 14.79 -12.87 -6.62
CA ILE A 193 14.23 -13.36 -5.36
C ILE A 193 14.73 -12.53 -4.15
N GLU A 194 16.00 -12.13 -4.14
CA GLU A 194 16.63 -11.56 -2.94
C GLU A 194 16.86 -10.05 -3.00
N LYS A 195 16.99 -9.45 -4.21
CA LYS A 195 17.53 -8.09 -4.36
C LYS A 195 16.70 -7.16 -5.22
N ALA A 196 15.83 -7.69 -6.08
CA ALA A 196 15.01 -6.87 -6.98
C ALA A 196 13.99 -6.02 -6.23
N PHE A 197 13.45 -6.53 -5.13
CA PHE A 197 12.41 -5.87 -4.36
C PHE A 197 12.86 -5.64 -2.93
N SER A 198 12.56 -4.46 -2.40
CA SER A 198 12.88 -4.09 -1.02
C SER A 198 11.83 -3.18 -0.43
N GLY A 199 11.80 -3.06 0.90
CA GLY A 199 10.85 -2.17 1.57
C GLY A 199 11.30 -1.71 2.95
N VAL A 200 10.60 -0.73 3.47
CA VAL A 200 10.77 -0.24 4.85
C VAL A 200 9.39 -0.14 5.50
N GLU A 201 9.26 -0.69 6.69
CA GLU A 201 8.05 -0.57 7.48
C GLU A 201 8.36 -0.14 8.91
N LEU A 202 7.62 0.84 9.41
CA LEU A 202 7.82 1.43 10.73
C LEU A 202 7.20 0.57 11.86
N VAL A 203 6.04 -0.03 11.55
CA VAL A 203 5.23 -0.74 12.54
C VAL A 203 5.61 -2.21 12.59
N GLY A 204 6.11 -2.69 13.75
CA GLY A 204 6.64 -4.05 13.89
C GLY A 204 5.67 -5.16 13.47
N ASP A 205 4.38 -5.03 13.76
CA ASP A 205 3.39 -6.04 13.36
C ASP A 205 3.15 -6.04 11.85
N ALA A 206 3.09 -4.88 11.20
CA ALA A 206 2.99 -4.77 9.75
C ALA A 206 4.26 -5.28 9.05
N HIS A 207 5.44 -4.98 9.60
CA HIS A 207 6.71 -5.52 9.13
C HIS A 207 6.76 -7.05 9.18
N ARG A 208 6.31 -7.66 10.28
CA ARG A 208 6.21 -9.12 10.41
C ARG A 208 5.30 -9.72 9.33
N LEU A 209 4.15 -9.08 9.10
CA LEU A 209 3.24 -9.49 8.03
C LEU A 209 3.88 -9.37 6.65
N ALA A 210 4.61 -8.30 6.40
CA ALA A 210 5.36 -8.12 5.14
C ALA A 210 6.37 -9.24 4.91
N LEU A 211 7.12 -9.62 5.95
CA LEU A 211 8.07 -10.75 5.89
C LEU A 211 7.38 -12.07 5.61
N MET A 212 6.29 -12.36 6.34
CA MET A 212 5.50 -13.57 6.13
C MET A 212 4.95 -13.61 4.70
N ASN A 213 4.37 -12.51 4.26
CA ASN A 213 3.76 -12.38 2.94
C ASN A 213 4.79 -12.56 1.82
N ALA A 214 5.95 -11.91 1.91
CA ALA A 214 7.05 -12.09 0.96
C ALA A 214 7.48 -13.57 0.87
N ARG A 215 7.63 -14.25 2.02
CA ARG A 215 8.00 -15.67 2.05
C ARG A 215 6.98 -16.58 1.40
N LEU A 216 5.69 -16.32 1.63
CA LEU A 216 4.60 -17.10 1.01
C LEU A 216 4.59 -17.00 -0.51
N HIS A 217 5.13 -15.90 -1.05
CA HIS A 217 5.30 -15.69 -2.50
C HIS A 217 6.70 -16.09 -3.01
N GLY A 218 7.51 -16.77 -2.18
CA GLY A 218 8.85 -17.23 -2.57
C GLY A 218 9.87 -16.11 -2.76
N MET A 219 9.65 -14.97 -2.09
CA MET A 219 10.56 -13.83 -2.09
C MET A 219 11.43 -13.83 -0.83
N GLU A 220 12.70 -13.51 -0.98
CA GLU A 220 13.69 -13.33 0.11
C GLU A 220 14.14 -11.87 0.22
N SER A 221 13.20 -10.98 -0.04
CA SER A 221 13.40 -9.53 -0.09
C SER A 221 13.85 -8.96 1.25
N GLU A 222 14.69 -7.94 1.19
CA GLU A 222 15.07 -7.14 2.36
C GLU A 222 13.94 -6.17 2.71
N ILE A 223 13.30 -6.39 3.85
CA ILE A 223 12.26 -5.51 4.39
C ILE A 223 12.75 -5.00 5.75
N ILE A 224 13.07 -3.73 5.83
CA ILE A 224 13.71 -3.13 7.00
C ILE A 224 12.65 -2.64 7.98
N LEU A 225 12.75 -3.04 9.25
CA LEU A 225 11.97 -2.42 10.33
C LEU A 225 12.61 -1.08 10.69
N GLY A 226 11.96 0.03 10.34
CA GLY A 226 12.52 1.35 10.60
C GLY A 226 11.67 2.51 10.07
N ASP A 227 12.12 3.73 10.33
CA ASP A 227 11.48 4.97 9.84
C ASP A 227 12.28 5.55 8.67
N THR A 228 11.71 5.45 7.48
CA THR A 228 12.27 6.03 6.23
C THR A 228 12.57 7.53 6.35
N LEU A 229 11.86 8.24 7.20
CA LEU A 229 12.04 9.69 7.38
C LEU A 229 13.16 10.04 8.38
N THR A 230 13.95 9.06 8.83
CA THR A 230 15.15 9.24 9.66
C THR A 230 16.44 9.10 8.85
N GLU A 231 17.60 9.26 9.49
CA GLU A 231 18.92 9.08 8.86
C GLU A 231 19.08 7.73 8.14
N MET A 232 18.42 6.67 8.64
CA MET A 232 18.42 5.35 7.98
C MET A 232 17.91 5.45 6.53
N GLY A 233 16.81 6.15 6.31
CA GLY A 233 16.24 6.32 4.97
C GLY A 233 17.11 7.12 4.00
N LYS A 234 18.09 7.89 4.48
CA LYS A 234 19.04 8.64 3.63
C LYS A 234 19.92 7.71 2.79
N GLY A 235 20.23 6.52 3.31
CA GLY A 235 20.99 5.48 2.60
C GLY A 235 20.21 4.73 1.52
N LEU A 236 18.89 4.83 1.50
CA LEU A 236 18.01 4.15 0.55
C LEU A 236 17.95 4.94 -0.77
N ASN A 237 18.73 4.51 -1.76
CA ASN A 237 18.82 5.17 -3.05
C ASN A 237 19.26 4.21 -4.17
N GLY A 238 19.26 4.73 -5.40
CA GLY A 238 19.69 3.96 -6.58
C GLY A 238 18.63 2.95 -7.04
N PHE A 239 17.36 3.24 -6.84
CA PHE A 239 16.25 2.43 -7.31
C PHE A 239 15.88 2.77 -8.76
N ASP A 240 15.48 1.74 -9.51
CA ASP A 240 14.90 1.87 -10.85
C ASP A 240 13.41 2.19 -10.77
N GLY A 241 12.76 1.76 -9.68
CA GLY A 241 11.36 2.06 -9.45
C GLY A 241 10.97 2.19 -7.99
N VAL A 242 9.92 2.97 -7.74
CA VAL A 242 9.26 3.09 -6.44
C VAL A 242 7.75 3.03 -6.62
N LEU A 243 7.12 2.16 -5.84
CA LEU A 243 5.67 2.09 -5.70
C LEU A 243 5.33 2.27 -4.23
N ALA A 244 4.47 3.21 -3.89
CA ALA A 244 4.19 3.50 -2.49
C ALA A 244 2.81 4.10 -2.26
N ASN A 245 2.24 3.77 -1.10
CA ASN A 245 1.14 4.49 -0.47
C ASN A 245 1.58 4.97 0.92
N PRO A 246 2.30 6.11 1.01
CA PRO A 246 2.83 6.59 2.28
C PRO A 246 1.74 6.96 3.29
N PRO A 247 2.02 6.90 4.61
CA PRO A 247 1.05 7.31 5.63
C PRO A 247 0.72 8.80 5.51
N PHE A 248 -0.57 9.13 5.63
CA PHE A 248 -1.07 10.50 5.57
C PHE A 248 -1.03 11.20 6.93
N GLY A 249 -1.01 12.54 6.91
CA GLY A 249 -1.10 13.39 8.08
C GLY A 249 0.21 14.04 8.52
N THR A 250 0.13 14.79 9.61
CA THR A 250 1.27 15.48 10.21
C THR A 250 1.83 14.70 11.39
N LYS A 251 3.14 14.85 11.68
CA LYS A 251 3.70 14.35 12.94
C LYS A 251 3.06 15.07 14.14
N LYS A 252 2.77 14.32 15.20
CA LYS A 252 2.29 14.91 16.45
C LYS A 252 3.32 15.94 16.95
N GLY A 253 2.83 17.10 17.39
CA GLY A 253 3.73 18.19 17.84
C GLY A 253 4.35 19.02 16.71
N GLY A 254 4.07 18.77 15.44
CA GLY A 254 4.64 19.53 14.32
C GLY A 254 6.13 19.26 14.06
N GLU A 255 6.67 18.15 14.55
CA GLU A 255 8.07 17.78 14.38
C GLU A 255 8.43 17.59 12.91
N ARG A 256 9.59 18.13 12.53
CA ARG A 256 10.19 17.93 11.21
C ARG A 256 11.15 16.75 11.23
N PRO A 257 11.41 16.10 10.08
CA PRO A 257 12.44 15.06 9.98
C PRO A 257 13.81 15.62 10.35
N THR A 258 14.62 14.78 11.00
CA THR A 258 16.00 15.13 11.36
C THR A 258 16.99 14.97 10.20
N ARG A 259 16.56 14.41 9.07
CA ARG A 259 17.38 14.24 7.86
C ARG A 259 17.81 15.60 7.30
N ASP A 260 19.10 15.71 7.00
CA ASP A 260 19.72 16.91 6.42
C ASP A 260 19.70 16.94 4.88
N ASP A 261 19.32 15.84 4.24
CA ASP A 261 19.23 15.72 2.79
C ASP A 261 17.90 16.18 2.20
N PHE A 262 16.89 16.47 3.02
CA PHE A 262 15.65 17.09 2.56
C PHE A 262 15.83 18.59 2.30
N THR A 263 15.52 19.02 1.09
CA THR A 263 15.59 20.45 0.73
C THR A 263 14.54 21.28 1.46
N TYR A 264 13.37 20.72 1.67
CA TYR A 264 12.21 21.37 2.30
C TYR A 264 11.62 20.49 3.41
N PRO A 265 12.31 20.30 4.56
CA PRO A 265 11.78 19.47 5.63
C PRO A 265 10.50 20.09 6.19
N THR A 266 9.43 19.30 6.30
CA THR A 266 8.11 19.73 6.79
C THR A 266 7.58 18.75 7.85
N SER A 267 6.57 19.16 8.63
CA SER A 267 5.84 18.24 9.52
C SER A 267 4.88 17.31 8.80
N ASN A 268 4.56 17.62 7.53
CA ASN A 268 3.67 16.83 6.69
C ASN A 268 4.41 15.57 6.19
N LYS A 269 3.95 14.39 6.63
CA LYS A 269 4.61 13.10 6.33
C LYS A 269 4.62 12.80 4.84
N GLN A 270 3.49 12.95 4.15
CA GLN A 270 3.36 12.61 2.74
C GLN A 270 4.24 13.49 1.85
N LEU A 271 4.45 14.75 2.20
CA LEU A 271 5.39 15.63 1.49
C LEU A 271 6.86 15.22 1.71
N ASN A 272 7.21 14.76 2.91
CA ASN A 272 8.54 14.22 3.18
C ASN A 272 8.78 12.89 2.44
N PHE A 273 7.77 11.99 2.41
CA PHE A 273 7.86 10.77 1.62
C PHE A 273 8.01 11.06 0.13
N LEU A 274 7.30 12.05 -0.40
CA LEU A 274 7.45 12.46 -1.80
C LEU A 274 8.89 12.90 -2.09
N GLN A 275 9.49 13.74 -1.21
CA GLN A 275 10.90 14.13 -1.33
C GLN A 275 11.84 12.92 -1.27
N HIS A 276 11.62 11.99 -0.34
CA HIS A 276 12.41 10.76 -0.25
C HIS A 276 12.34 9.98 -1.57
N ILE A 277 11.13 9.77 -2.10
CA ILE A 277 10.91 8.94 -3.29
C ILE A 277 11.65 9.49 -4.50
N TYR A 278 11.46 10.76 -4.88
CA TYR A 278 12.12 11.26 -6.07
C TYR A 278 13.65 11.41 -5.92
N ARG A 279 14.17 11.48 -4.67
CA ARG A 279 15.62 11.48 -4.39
C ARG A 279 16.22 10.08 -4.43
N SER A 280 15.44 9.06 -4.08
CA SER A 280 15.90 7.66 -4.05
C SER A 280 16.05 7.03 -5.43
N LEU A 281 15.41 7.59 -6.45
CA LEU A 281 15.47 7.13 -7.84
C LEU A 281 16.83 7.42 -8.50
N LYS A 282 17.28 6.52 -9.38
CA LYS A 282 18.43 6.75 -10.27
C LYS A 282 18.18 7.96 -11.16
N LYS A 283 19.22 8.79 -11.39
CA LYS A 283 19.18 9.96 -12.25
C LYS A 283 19.53 9.61 -13.71
N ASP A 284 18.83 8.66 -14.28
CA ASP A 284 19.13 8.07 -15.59
C ASP A 284 18.10 8.34 -16.68
N GLY A 285 17.05 9.09 -16.35
CA GLY A 285 15.95 9.38 -17.26
C GLY A 285 14.97 8.22 -17.46
N LYS A 286 15.11 7.12 -16.69
CA LYS A 286 14.29 5.89 -16.80
C LYS A 286 13.67 5.48 -15.48
N ALA A 287 14.35 5.75 -14.37
CA ALA A 287 13.87 5.42 -13.04
C ALA A 287 12.56 6.17 -12.76
N ARG A 288 11.55 5.46 -12.24
CA ARG A 288 10.17 5.92 -12.22
C ARG A 288 9.45 5.60 -10.93
N ALA A 289 8.42 6.35 -10.62
CA ALA A 289 7.59 6.09 -9.44
C ALA A 289 6.10 6.31 -9.71
N ALA A 290 5.29 5.55 -8.99
CA ALA A 290 3.86 5.81 -8.84
C ALA A 290 3.52 5.85 -7.35
N VAL A 291 2.93 6.97 -6.89
CA VAL A 291 2.76 7.25 -5.46
C VAL A 291 1.33 7.69 -5.18
N VAL A 292 0.69 7.04 -4.23
CA VAL A 292 -0.65 7.42 -3.75
C VAL A 292 -0.51 8.55 -2.74
N LEU A 293 -1.17 9.67 -2.98
CA LEU A 293 -1.09 10.86 -2.12
C LEU A 293 -2.47 11.52 -1.95
N PRO A 294 -2.76 12.12 -0.79
CA PRO A 294 -4.01 12.86 -0.57
C PRO A 294 -4.02 14.20 -1.31
N ASP A 295 -5.21 14.75 -1.54
CA ASP A 295 -5.42 15.97 -2.31
C ASP A 295 -4.59 17.16 -1.83
N ASN A 296 -4.37 17.33 -0.51
CA ASN A 296 -3.63 18.48 0.02
C ASN A 296 -2.22 18.60 -0.57
N VAL A 297 -1.58 17.50 -0.96
CA VAL A 297 -0.27 17.53 -1.64
C VAL A 297 -0.34 18.31 -2.96
N LEU A 298 -1.50 18.32 -3.64
CA LEU A 298 -1.67 19.00 -4.93
C LEU A 298 -1.77 20.52 -4.80
N PHE A 299 -2.21 21.05 -3.65
CA PHE A 299 -2.49 22.48 -3.51
C PHE A 299 -1.90 23.15 -2.26
N GLU A 300 -1.38 22.41 -1.28
CA GLU A 300 -0.81 22.99 -0.04
C GLU A 300 0.23 24.07 -0.36
N ASP A 301 0.08 25.23 0.26
CA ASP A 301 0.99 26.37 0.07
C ASP A 301 2.32 26.21 0.83
N GLY A 302 3.19 27.18 0.74
CA GLY A 302 4.45 27.22 1.47
C GLY A 302 5.42 26.10 1.04
N ASP A 303 5.75 25.18 1.96
CA ASP A 303 6.67 24.07 1.68
C ASP A 303 6.06 23.08 0.69
N GLY A 304 4.74 22.88 0.70
CA GLY A 304 4.04 22.05 -0.29
C GLY A 304 4.23 22.58 -1.71
N GLN A 305 4.09 23.87 -1.94
CA GLN A 305 4.35 24.50 -3.23
C GLN A 305 5.81 24.32 -3.69
N LYS A 306 6.77 24.52 -2.77
CA LYS A 306 8.20 24.36 -3.09
C LYS A 306 8.54 22.91 -3.47
N ILE A 307 7.97 21.94 -2.76
CA ILE A 307 8.18 20.50 -3.01
C ILE A 307 7.57 20.10 -4.35
N ARG A 308 6.37 20.59 -4.71
CA ARG A 308 5.78 20.33 -6.03
C ARG A 308 6.64 20.90 -7.15
N ARG A 309 7.17 22.11 -6.98
CA ARG A 309 8.12 22.72 -7.95
C ARG A 309 9.38 21.88 -8.07
N ASP A 310 9.99 21.50 -6.96
CA ASP A 310 11.21 20.68 -6.93
C ASP A 310 10.98 19.29 -7.58
N LEU A 311 9.82 18.67 -7.35
CA LEU A 311 9.42 17.45 -8.04
C LEU A 311 9.36 17.66 -9.56
N MET A 312 8.67 18.71 -10.04
CA MET A 312 8.52 18.98 -11.47
C MET A 312 9.83 19.44 -12.12
N ASP A 313 10.73 20.02 -11.38
CA ASP A 313 12.07 20.38 -11.83
C ASP A 313 12.95 19.13 -11.98
N LYS A 314 12.97 18.23 -11.02
CA LYS A 314 13.82 17.04 -11.00
C LYS A 314 13.27 15.84 -11.76
N CYS A 315 11.95 15.78 -11.89
CA CYS A 315 11.24 14.67 -12.51
C CYS A 315 10.32 15.16 -13.63
N ASN A 316 10.06 14.31 -14.60
CA ASN A 316 8.91 14.44 -15.46
C ASN A 316 7.68 13.90 -14.74
N LEU A 317 6.93 14.78 -14.05
CA LEU A 317 5.61 14.45 -13.53
C LEU A 317 4.63 14.41 -14.71
N HIS A 318 4.43 13.25 -15.30
CA HIS A 318 3.71 13.14 -16.56
C HIS A 318 2.22 12.81 -16.42
N THR A 319 1.77 12.25 -15.27
CA THR A 319 0.36 11.87 -15.10
C THR A 319 -0.06 11.98 -13.62
N ILE A 320 -1.26 12.52 -13.41
CA ILE A 320 -1.98 12.48 -12.15
C ILE A 320 -3.33 11.79 -12.38
N LEU A 321 -3.57 10.71 -11.66
CA LEU A 321 -4.85 10.00 -11.62
C LEU A 321 -5.60 10.42 -10.37
N ARG A 322 -6.75 11.09 -10.51
CA ARG A 322 -7.63 11.45 -9.40
C ARG A 322 -8.53 10.25 -9.09
N LEU A 323 -8.28 9.61 -7.96
CA LEU A 323 -8.98 8.40 -7.57
C LEU A 323 -10.41 8.69 -7.06
N PRO A 324 -11.36 7.78 -7.28
CA PRO A 324 -12.71 7.93 -6.77
C PRO A 324 -12.74 7.86 -5.23
N THR A 325 -13.78 8.42 -4.63
CA THR A 325 -14.00 8.33 -3.18
C THR A 325 -14.50 6.94 -2.78
N GLY A 326 -14.23 6.55 -1.53
CA GLY A 326 -14.73 5.29 -0.96
C GLY A 326 -13.91 4.05 -1.28
N ILE A 327 -12.81 4.15 -2.04
CA ILE A 327 -11.93 3.01 -2.34
C ILE A 327 -10.95 2.67 -1.21
N PHE A 328 -10.70 3.62 -0.32
CA PHE A 328 -9.90 3.41 0.90
C PHE A 328 -10.82 3.34 2.12
N TYR A 329 -10.43 2.54 3.11
CA TYR A 329 -11.22 2.38 4.35
C TYR A 329 -11.31 3.64 5.19
N ALA A 330 -10.36 4.56 5.08
CA ALA A 330 -10.45 5.90 5.68
C ALA A 330 -11.47 6.74 4.91
N ALA A 331 -12.72 6.70 5.36
CA ALA A 331 -13.84 7.41 4.73
C ALA A 331 -13.54 8.90 4.55
N GLY A 332 -13.75 9.40 3.34
CA GLY A 332 -13.74 10.83 3.03
C GLY A 332 -12.40 11.42 2.58
N VAL A 333 -11.29 10.66 2.59
CA VAL A 333 -10.02 11.17 2.07
C VAL A 333 -9.98 11.05 0.54
N LYS A 334 -9.88 12.19 -0.13
CA LYS A 334 -9.65 12.25 -1.58
C LYS A 334 -8.18 12.00 -1.86
N THR A 335 -7.87 11.06 -2.76
CA THR A 335 -6.51 10.62 -3.07
C THR A 335 -6.23 10.67 -4.57
N ASN A 336 -4.94 10.68 -4.91
CA ASN A 336 -4.46 10.70 -6.28
C ASN A 336 -3.27 9.76 -6.40
N VAL A 337 -3.00 9.29 -7.62
CA VAL A 337 -1.71 8.67 -7.95
C VAL A 337 -0.90 9.63 -8.81
N LEU A 338 0.31 9.94 -8.38
CA LEU A 338 1.29 10.71 -9.14
C LEU A 338 2.24 9.74 -9.82
N PHE A 339 2.31 9.81 -11.15
CA PHE A 339 3.24 9.03 -11.98
C PHE A 339 4.32 9.94 -12.52
N PHE A 340 5.58 9.63 -12.22
CA PHE A 340 6.72 10.44 -12.67
C PHE A 340 7.97 9.62 -12.95
N THR A 341 8.83 10.16 -13.82
CA THR A 341 10.13 9.61 -14.18
C THR A 341 11.22 10.57 -13.73
N ARG A 342 12.25 10.08 -13.06
CA ARG A 342 13.38 10.89 -12.63
C ARG A 342 14.19 11.36 -13.85
N GLY A 343 14.35 12.67 -14.00
CA GLY A 343 15.16 13.26 -15.07
C GLY A 343 16.66 13.04 -14.88
N THR A 344 17.42 13.28 -15.94
CA THR A 344 18.89 13.33 -15.90
C THR A 344 19.40 14.68 -15.40
N THR A 345 18.56 15.71 -15.44
CA THR A 345 18.83 17.08 -14.98
C THR A 345 18.11 17.36 -13.66
N GLU A 346 18.49 18.44 -13.00
CA GLU A 346 17.85 18.87 -11.74
C GLU A 346 16.76 19.94 -11.96
N THR A 347 16.54 20.36 -13.20
CA THR A 347 15.57 21.42 -13.55
C THR A 347 14.84 21.09 -14.84
N GLU A 348 13.61 21.65 -14.98
CA GLU A 348 12.83 21.69 -16.22
C GLU A 348 12.49 20.31 -16.83
N ASN A 349 12.33 19.29 -16.01
CA ASN A 349 12.01 17.94 -16.51
C ASN A 349 10.53 17.73 -16.83
N THR A 350 9.61 18.55 -16.28
CA THR A 350 8.16 18.43 -16.53
C THR A 350 7.70 19.47 -17.56
N PRO A 351 7.38 19.10 -18.79
CA PRO A 351 6.83 20.04 -19.78
C PRO A 351 5.36 20.37 -19.53
N GLY A 352 4.63 19.48 -18.91
CA GLY A 352 3.23 19.55 -18.53
C GLY A 352 2.76 18.23 -17.95
N VAL A 353 1.55 18.22 -17.43
CA VAL A 353 0.98 17.09 -16.70
C VAL A 353 -0.35 16.69 -17.34
N TRP A 354 -0.52 15.39 -17.55
CA TRP A 354 -1.80 14.80 -17.89
C TRP A 354 -2.58 14.50 -16.61
N PHE A 355 -3.84 14.84 -16.62
CA PHE A 355 -4.78 14.54 -15.54
C PHE A 355 -5.85 13.58 -16.06
N TYR A 356 -6.17 12.57 -15.25
CA TYR A 356 -7.34 11.72 -15.47
C TYR A 356 -8.25 11.78 -14.24
N ASP A 357 -9.51 12.18 -14.44
CA ASP A 357 -10.48 12.29 -13.36
C ASP A 357 -11.36 11.03 -13.28
N MET A 358 -11.10 10.15 -12.31
CA MET A 358 -11.98 9.02 -11.97
C MET A 358 -12.94 9.35 -10.82
N ARG A 359 -13.03 10.61 -10.40
CA ARG A 359 -13.77 11.01 -9.19
C ARG A 359 -15.07 11.69 -9.51
N THR A 360 -15.06 12.63 -10.44
CA THR A 360 -16.22 13.47 -10.75
C THR A 360 -17.24 12.70 -11.57
N ASN A 361 -18.51 12.79 -11.19
CA ASN A 361 -19.64 12.13 -11.87
C ASN A 361 -19.48 10.60 -12.01
N VAL A 362 -18.97 9.94 -10.97
CA VAL A 362 -18.88 8.48 -10.88
C VAL A 362 -19.57 7.99 -9.62
N PRO A 363 -20.11 6.76 -9.61
CA PRO A 363 -20.72 6.18 -8.43
C PRO A 363 -19.70 6.06 -7.28
N ASN A 364 -20.18 6.21 -6.04
CA ASN A 364 -19.36 5.90 -4.87
C ASN A 364 -19.11 4.40 -4.80
N TYR A 365 -17.85 4.03 -4.69
CA TYR A 365 -17.43 2.63 -4.48
C TYR A 365 -17.64 2.21 -3.03
N GLY A 366 -17.90 0.92 -2.81
CA GLY A 366 -18.12 0.32 -1.50
C GLY A 366 -18.68 -1.10 -1.64
N LYS A 367 -19.26 -1.64 -0.57
CA LYS A 367 -19.79 -3.03 -0.56
C LYS A 367 -20.80 -3.34 -1.67
N ARG A 368 -21.64 -2.36 -2.07
CA ARG A 368 -22.68 -2.54 -3.12
C ARG A 368 -22.13 -2.34 -4.53
N THR A 369 -21.07 -1.58 -4.68
CA THR A 369 -20.41 -1.29 -5.95
C THR A 369 -18.91 -1.54 -5.75
N PRO A 370 -18.44 -2.79 -5.90
CA PRO A 370 -17.05 -3.11 -5.63
C PRO A 370 -16.11 -2.41 -6.62
N PHE A 371 -14.99 -1.93 -6.09
CA PHE A 371 -13.93 -1.34 -6.91
C PHE A 371 -13.11 -2.45 -7.55
N THR A 372 -13.19 -2.56 -8.86
CA THR A 372 -12.54 -3.65 -9.63
C THR A 372 -11.60 -3.09 -10.69
N ARG A 373 -10.78 -3.95 -11.30
CA ARG A 373 -9.85 -3.60 -12.38
C ARG A 373 -10.55 -2.90 -13.54
N THR A 374 -11.79 -3.26 -13.85
CA THR A 374 -12.56 -2.69 -14.98
C THR A 374 -12.82 -1.18 -14.82
N ALA A 375 -12.80 -0.66 -13.60
CA ALA A 375 -12.93 0.78 -13.35
C ALA A 375 -11.80 1.60 -14.00
N PHE A 376 -10.67 0.98 -14.30
CA PHE A 376 -9.51 1.64 -14.87
C PHE A 376 -9.42 1.53 -16.42
N ASN A 377 -10.37 0.87 -17.08
CA ASN A 377 -10.24 0.56 -18.52
C ASN A 377 -9.97 1.81 -19.37
N ASP A 378 -10.77 2.85 -19.22
CA ASP A 378 -10.61 4.10 -19.96
C ASP A 378 -9.32 4.84 -19.58
N PHE A 379 -8.92 4.78 -18.31
CA PHE A 379 -7.64 5.34 -17.85
C PHE A 379 -6.46 4.60 -18.47
N ILE A 380 -6.49 3.28 -18.57
CA ILE A 380 -5.44 2.48 -19.20
C ILE A 380 -5.26 2.90 -20.65
N GLU A 381 -6.36 3.01 -21.43
CA GLU A 381 -6.30 3.45 -22.81
C GLU A 381 -5.75 4.88 -22.94
N ALA A 382 -6.17 5.78 -22.05
CA ALA A 382 -5.68 7.16 -22.03
C ALA A 382 -4.19 7.24 -21.64
N TYR A 383 -3.78 6.55 -20.58
CA TYR A 383 -2.41 6.54 -20.09
C TYR A 383 -1.42 5.97 -21.11
N THR A 384 -1.77 4.90 -21.77
CA THR A 384 -0.91 4.20 -22.75
C THR A 384 -0.98 4.79 -24.16
N GLY A 385 -2.00 5.61 -24.44
CA GLY A 385 -2.29 6.13 -25.78
C GLY A 385 -2.97 5.11 -26.70
N GLY A 386 -3.82 4.22 -26.14
CA GLY A 386 -4.72 3.35 -26.89
C GLY A 386 -4.45 1.85 -26.77
N VAL A 387 -3.58 1.40 -25.85
CA VAL A 387 -3.45 -0.04 -25.55
C VAL A 387 -4.71 -0.50 -24.82
N LYS A 388 -5.28 -1.61 -25.31
CA LYS A 388 -6.49 -2.18 -24.70
C LYS A 388 -6.20 -2.80 -23.33
N PRO A 389 -7.12 -2.67 -22.36
CA PRO A 389 -6.93 -3.15 -20.99
C PRO A 389 -6.52 -4.63 -20.89
N ASP A 390 -7.13 -5.51 -21.70
CA ASP A 390 -6.83 -6.95 -21.70
C ASP A 390 -5.46 -7.30 -22.28
N SER A 391 -4.84 -6.37 -23.02
CA SER A 391 -3.52 -6.53 -23.62
C SER A 391 -2.43 -5.73 -22.90
N LEU A 392 -2.75 -5.09 -21.77
CA LEU A 392 -1.82 -4.16 -21.09
C LEU A 392 -0.48 -4.84 -20.80
N THR A 393 -0.49 -5.98 -20.15
CA THR A 393 0.73 -6.71 -19.74
C THR A 393 1.60 -7.14 -20.92
N THR A 394 1.00 -7.44 -22.07
CA THR A 394 1.71 -7.95 -23.26
C THR A 394 2.10 -6.87 -24.25
N ALA A 395 1.28 -5.83 -24.39
CA ALA A 395 1.44 -4.79 -25.41
C ALA A 395 2.07 -3.48 -24.88
N PHE A 396 2.16 -3.31 -23.57
CA PHE A 396 2.75 -2.11 -22.96
C PHE A 396 4.05 -2.48 -22.21
N ASP A 397 5.13 -1.81 -22.54
CA ASP A 397 6.48 -2.02 -21.98
C ASP A 397 6.92 -0.94 -20.99
N GLY A 398 6.00 -0.04 -20.58
CA GLY A 398 6.27 1.10 -19.74
C GLY A 398 6.69 2.37 -20.51
N THR A 399 6.82 2.29 -21.83
CA THR A 399 7.22 3.44 -22.66
C THR A 399 6.01 4.33 -22.97
N ILE A 400 6.08 5.58 -22.55
CA ILE A 400 5.02 6.57 -22.78
C ILE A 400 5.16 7.17 -24.18
N ASN A 401 4.08 7.10 -24.97
CA ASN A 401 3.98 7.74 -26.28
C ASN A 401 3.10 9.00 -26.20
N GLU A 402 3.73 10.15 -26.00
CA GLU A 402 3.03 11.44 -25.86
C GLU A 402 2.17 11.81 -27.10
N ASN A 403 2.59 11.40 -28.31
CA ASN A 403 1.81 11.68 -29.52
C ASN A 403 0.54 10.81 -29.60
N ALA A 404 0.58 9.60 -29.08
CA ALA A 404 -0.59 8.74 -28.98
C ALA A 404 -1.54 9.25 -27.89
N ARG A 405 -1.02 9.62 -26.74
CA ARG A 405 -1.80 10.18 -25.60
C ARG A 405 -2.59 11.44 -26.00
N LYS A 406 -1.98 12.33 -26.81
CA LYS A 406 -2.64 13.56 -27.35
C LYS A 406 -3.81 13.27 -28.28
N LYS A 407 -3.92 12.06 -28.82
CA LYS A 407 -5.01 11.68 -29.73
C LYS A 407 -6.17 11.01 -29.02
N VAL A 408 -6.03 10.72 -27.74
CA VAL A 408 -7.10 10.12 -26.95
C VAL A 408 -8.21 11.14 -26.75
N ASP A 409 -9.39 10.84 -27.28
CA ASP A 409 -10.60 11.65 -27.09
C ASP A 409 -11.38 11.14 -25.89
N ASN A 410 -11.12 11.75 -24.75
CA ASN A 410 -11.79 11.43 -23.49
C ASN A 410 -11.85 12.70 -22.63
N GLU A 411 -13.05 13.14 -22.25
CA GLU A 411 -13.26 14.35 -21.46
C GLU A 411 -12.56 14.35 -20.10
N ARG A 412 -12.32 13.15 -19.53
CA ARG A 412 -11.62 12.95 -18.26
C ARG A 412 -10.10 13.07 -18.38
N TRP A 413 -9.57 13.10 -19.62
CA TRP A 413 -8.14 13.12 -19.94
C TRP A 413 -7.70 14.48 -20.45
N GLN A 414 -7.00 15.26 -19.64
CA GLN A 414 -6.63 16.64 -19.98
C GLN A 414 -5.15 16.91 -19.76
N TYR A 415 -4.52 17.61 -20.71
CA TYR A 415 -3.12 18.04 -20.62
C TYR A 415 -3.00 19.49 -20.20
N ILE A 416 -2.27 19.73 -19.12
CA ILE A 416 -2.01 21.09 -18.62
C ILE A 416 -0.51 21.37 -18.70
N THR A 417 -0.16 22.46 -19.39
CA THR A 417 1.25 22.84 -19.59
C THR A 417 1.90 23.31 -18.29
N ARG A 418 3.21 23.11 -18.15
CA ARG A 418 3.99 23.62 -17.01
C ARG A 418 3.80 25.14 -16.81
N ALA A 419 3.70 25.90 -17.88
CA ALA A 419 3.46 27.34 -17.83
C ALA A 419 2.10 27.70 -17.19
N THR A 420 1.06 26.91 -17.48
CA THR A 420 -0.27 27.09 -16.88
C THR A 420 -0.25 26.76 -15.39
N ILE A 421 0.42 25.66 -15.00
CA ILE A 421 0.60 25.25 -13.60
C ILE A 421 1.35 26.34 -12.82
N ALA A 422 2.42 26.89 -13.38
CA ALA A 422 3.20 27.97 -12.76
C ALA A 422 2.35 29.24 -12.48
N LYS A 423 1.45 29.61 -13.40
CA LYS A 423 0.52 30.74 -13.20
C LYS A 423 -0.47 30.52 -12.04
N LYS A 424 -0.68 29.26 -11.62
CA LYS A 424 -1.52 28.90 -10.48
C LYS A 424 -0.69 28.56 -9.23
N ASN A 425 0.47 29.19 -9.07
CA ASN A 425 1.38 28.95 -7.93
C ASN A 425 1.81 27.48 -7.78
N ASP A 426 2.05 26.81 -8.89
CA ASP A 426 2.39 25.38 -8.94
C ASP A 426 1.32 24.47 -8.27
N SER A 427 0.08 24.92 -8.19
CA SER A 427 -1.04 24.09 -7.78
C SER A 427 -1.37 23.09 -8.88
N LEU A 428 -1.56 21.83 -8.47
CA LEU A 428 -1.97 20.69 -9.31
C LEU A 428 -3.43 20.31 -9.05
N ASP A 429 -4.13 21.04 -8.20
CA ASP A 429 -5.59 20.88 -8.02
C ASP A 429 -6.31 21.76 -9.03
N LEU A 430 -6.65 21.15 -10.15
CA LEU A 430 -7.31 21.79 -11.27
C LEU A 430 -8.68 21.13 -11.45
N GLY A 431 -9.75 21.89 -11.27
CA GLY A 431 -11.10 21.45 -11.61
C GLY A 431 -11.20 21.25 -13.13
N LEU A 432 -11.25 20.01 -13.57
CA LEU A 432 -11.15 19.64 -14.99
C LEU A 432 -12.53 19.31 -15.60
N ILE A 433 -13.45 18.80 -14.81
CA ILE A 433 -14.79 18.38 -15.22
C ILE A 433 -15.79 19.14 -14.38
N ALA A 434 -16.90 19.59 -15.00
CA ALA A 434 -18.03 20.14 -14.27
C ALA A 434 -18.64 19.03 -13.39
N ASP A 435 -18.85 19.35 -12.13
CA ASP A 435 -19.46 18.43 -11.17
C ASP A 435 -20.98 18.58 -11.29
N ASP A 436 -21.64 17.58 -11.88
CA ASP A 436 -23.09 17.58 -12.09
C ASP A 436 -23.85 17.45 -10.78
N SER A 437 -23.21 17.06 -9.68
CA SER A 437 -23.80 17.07 -8.33
C SER A 437 -23.90 18.48 -7.75
N ILE A 438 -23.16 19.42 -8.30
CA ILE A 438 -23.34 20.85 -8.05
C ILE A 438 -24.44 21.32 -9.01
N SER A 439 -25.69 20.89 -8.72
CA SER A 439 -26.88 21.43 -9.38
C SER A 439 -26.86 22.97 -9.35
N ASN A 440 -27.29 23.58 -10.43
CA ASN A 440 -27.46 25.02 -10.56
C ASN A 440 -27.95 25.59 -9.24
N GLY A 441 -27.36 26.70 -8.78
CA GLY A 441 -27.66 27.28 -7.46
C GLY A 441 -29.14 27.58 -7.16
N ASP A 442 -30.06 27.29 -8.10
CA ASP A 442 -31.52 27.34 -7.97
C ASP A 442 -32.11 26.09 -7.25
N ASP A 443 -31.35 24.97 -7.15
CA ASP A 443 -31.77 23.75 -6.43
C ASP A 443 -31.09 23.59 -5.04
N LEU A 444 -30.16 24.43 -4.70
CA LEU A 444 -29.68 24.58 -3.35
C LEU A 444 -30.81 25.23 -2.54
N GLY A 445 -31.43 24.48 -1.62
CA GLY A 445 -32.44 25.02 -0.70
C GLY A 445 -31.99 26.31 -0.02
N ASP A 446 -32.85 26.98 0.69
CA ASP A 446 -32.56 28.26 1.34
C ASP A 446 -31.16 28.22 2.00
N PRO A 447 -30.23 29.11 1.62
CA PRO A 447 -28.88 29.17 2.20
C PRO A 447 -28.86 29.19 3.73
N ILE A 448 -29.95 29.68 4.34
CA ILE A 448 -30.14 29.69 5.79
C ILE A 448 -30.46 28.28 6.31
N GLU A 449 -31.15 27.45 5.58
CA GLU A 449 -31.42 26.07 5.99
C GLU A 449 -30.20 25.20 5.87
N ILE A 450 -29.41 25.33 4.80
CA ILE A 450 -28.11 24.66 4.62
C ILE A 450 -27.12 25.08 5.72
N ALA A 451 -27.06 26.36 6.06
CA ALA A 451 -26.25 26.85 7.14
C ALA A 451 -26.68 26.30 8.50
N LYS A 452 -27.97 26.14 8.75
CA LYS A 452 -28.49 25.51 9.98
C LYS A 452 -28.18 24.03 10.06
N GLU A 453 -28.28 23.31 8.96
CA GLU A 453 -27.92 21.88 8.88
C GLU A 453 -26.41 21.67 9.15
N ALA A 454 -25.55 22.46 8.51
CA ALA A 454 -24.11 22.46 8.74
C ALA A 454 -23.75 22.84 10.19
N LEU A 455 -24.45 23.80 10.79
CA LEU A 455 -24.29 24.19 12.18
C LEU A 455 -24.68 23.04 13.13
N SER A 456 -25.77 22.38 12.86
CA SER A 456 -26.24 21.22 13.63
C SER A 456 -25.27 20.03 13.57
N GLU A 457 -24.66 19.76 12.41
CA GLU A 457 -23.61 18.74 12.28
C GLU A 457 -22.35 19.12 13.05
N LEU A 458 -21.92 20.37 12.98
CA LEU A 458 -20.79 20.88 13.74
C LEU A 458 -21.03 20.82 15.27
N GLU A 459 -22.21 21.13 15.73
CA GLU A 459 -22.59 21.00 17.15
C GLU A 459 -22.58 19.54 17.59
N SER A 460 -23.09 18.63 16.77
CA SER A 460 -23.05 17.17 17.03
C SER A 460 -21.62 16.64 17.11
N ILE A 461 -20.74 17.05 16.20
CA ILE A 461 -19.31 16.69 16.21
C ILE A 461 -18.62 17.27 17.45
N THR A 462 -18.95 18.51 17.82
CA THR A 462 -18.38 19.19 19.01
C THR A 462 -18.77 18.45 20.29
N LEU A 463 -20.04 18.03 20.43
CA LEU A 463 -20.52 17.24 21.56
C LEU A 463 -19.83 15.87 21.64
N GLN A 464 -19.63 15.21 20.52
CA GLN A 464 -18.90 13.93 20.44
C GLN A 464 -17.44 14.10 20.86
N LEU A 465 -16.77 15.17 20.42
CA LEU A 465 -15.38 15.49 20.82
C LEU A 465 -15.28 15.82 22.31
N GLN A 466 -16.24 16.56 22.87
CA GLN A 466 -16.30 16.86 24.30
C GLN A 466 -16.53 15.61 25.16
N ALA A 467 -17.38 14.68 24.68
CA ALA A 467 -17.59 13.38 25.34
C ALA A 467 -16.33 12.54 25.33
N MET A 468 -15.60 12.50 24.20
CA MET A 468 -14.32 11.79 24.09
C MET A 468 -13.24 12.40 25.00
N ILE A 469 -13.16 13.73 25.09
CA ILE A 469 -12.22 14.41 25.99
C ILE A 469 -12.54 14.07 27.45
N LYS A 470 -13.82 13.97 27.80
CA LYS A 470 -14.24 13.62 29.17
C LYS A 470 -13.99 12.14 29.53
N GLU A 471 -13.94 11.25 28.55
CA GLU A 471 -13.57 9.82 28.75
C GLU A 471 -12.05 9.61 28.81
N LEU A 472 -11.25 10.53 28.29
CA LEU A 472 -9.79 10.46 28.24
C LEU A 472 -9.09 11.24 29.35
N GLY A 473 -9.80 12.05 30.11
CA GLY A 473 -9.29 12.81 31.27
C GLY A 473 -9.84 12.29 32.58
#